data_9266c2d25d841def13f411f3b1b38958
#
_entry.id   9266c2d25d841def13f411f3b1b38958
#
_cell.length_a   1.000
_cell.length_b   1.000
_cell.length_c   1.000
_cell.angle_alpha   90.00
_cell.angle_beta   90.00
_cell.angle_gamma   90.00
#
_symmetry.space_group_name_H-M   'P 1'
#
loop_
_entity.id
_entity.type
_entity.pdbx_description
1 polymer ?
#
loop_
_entity_poly.entity_id
_entity_poly.type
_entity_poly.pdbx_seq_one_letter_code
_entity_poly.pdbx_strand_id
1 'polypeptide(L)'
;MHTNVRRFIKTGIAFLFVGLLIGAWMISRRELGGVWPGPYLVSAHAHAVQLGFVMFLILGVALWLFPKPPEGDARYRPERIDAAYWTLTIATAARIAGELARSAEGPDWLGWFVTAAGVAQVVGFAIYFWTMWPRIRPVGSHLREAKGQRF
;
A
#
# COMPACT_ATOMS: atom_id res chain seq x y z
N MET A 1 14.58 -4.66 13.90
CA MET A 1 13.47 -4.18 13.02
C MET A 1 12.61 -5.38 12.66
N HIS A 2 11.32 -5.33 12.94
CA HIS A 2 10.39 -6.44 12.71
C HIS A 2 10.33 -6.83 11.22
N THR A 3 10.15 -8.13 10.94
CA THR A 3 10.11 -8.66 9.56
C THR A 3 9.09 -7.92 8.68
N ASN A 4 7.90 -7.61 9.20
CA ASN A 4 6.84 -6.91 8.47
C ASN A 4 7.23 -5.49 8.09
N VAL A 5 7.89 -4.72 8.96
CA VAL A 5 8.40 -3.38 8.63
C VAL A 5 9.32 -3.44 7.41
N ARG A 6 10.27 -4.39 7.41
CA ARG A 6 11.20 -4.56 6.29
C ARG A 6 10.50 -4.97 4.99
N ARG A 7 9.48 -5.83 5.08
CA ARG A 7 8.69 -6.26 3.92
C ARG A 7 7.97 -5.07 3.29
N PHE A 8 7.20 -4.29 4.07
CA PHE A 8 6.51 -3.12 3.56
C PHE A 8 7.47 -2.13 2.86
N ILE A 9 8.59 -1.80 3.50
CA ILE A 9 9.56 -0.84 2.94
C ILE A 9 10.19 -1.37 1.65
N LYS A 10 10.66 -2.64 1.63
CA LYS A 10 11.29 -3.21 0.44
C LYS A 10 10.32 -3.35 -0.73
N THR A 11 9.09 -3.78 -0.46
CA THR A 11 8.04 -3.88 -1.47
C THR A 11 7.66 -2.50 -1.99
N GLY A 12 7.59 -1.49 -1.11
CA GLY A 12 7.38 -0.10 -1.52
C GLY A 12 8.46 0.38 -2.49
N ILE A 13 9.74 0.12 -2.18
CA ILE A 13 10.85 0.47 -3.09
C ILE A 13 10.73 -0.27 -4.43
N ALA A 14 10.33 -1.54 -4.45
CA ALA A 14 10.10 -2.26 -5.69
C ALA A 14 8.99 -1.61 -6.54
N PHE A 15 7.86 -1.23 -5.93
CA PHE A 15 6.80 -0.49 -6.62
C PHE A 15 7.25 0.89 -7.10
N LEU A 16 8.14 1.58 -6.37
CA LEU A 16 8.73 2.83 -6.85
C LEU A 16 9.46 2.63 -8.18
N PHE A 17 10.31 1.61 -8.28
CA PHE A 17 11.01 1.32 -9.54
C PHE A 17 10.04 0.99 -10.67
N VAL A 18 8.98 0.21 -10.42
CA VAL A 18 7.91 -0.02 -11.41
C VAL A 18 7.29 1.31 -11.85
N GLY A 19 6.92 2.16 -10.89
CA GLY A 19 6.36 3.47 -11.17
C GLY A 19 7.29 4.36 -11.99
N LEU A 20 8.58 4.42 -11.63
CA LEU A 20 9.59 5.20 -12.36
C LEU A 20 9.75 4.71 -13.81
N LEU A 21 9.76 3.39 -14.05
CA LEU A 21 9.83 2.83 -15.39
C LEU A 21 8.60 3.20 -16.23
N ILE A 22 7.40 3.09 -15.66
CA ILE A 22 6.17 3.52 -16.34
C ILE A 22 6.23 5.03 -16.65
N GLY A 23 6.66 5.85 -15.69
CA GLY A 23 6.80 7.30 -15.86
C GLY A 23 7.82 7.66 -16.93
N ALA A 24 8.99 7.00 -16.95
CA ALA A 24 10.00 7.19 -17.98
C ALA A 24 9.48 6.82 -19.39
N TRP A 25 8.72 5.72 -19.48
CA TRP A 25 8.05 5.33 -20.72
C TRP A 25 7.04 6.39 -21.17
N MET A 26 6.19 6.88 -20.25
CA MET A 26 5.20 7.90 -20.54
C MET A 26 5.83 9.18 -21.07
N ILE A 27 6.87 9.69 -20.41
CA ILE A 27 7.55 10.93 -20.85
C ILE A 27 8.25 10.74 -22.20
N SER A 28 8.90 9.58 -22.42
CA SER A 28 9.55 9.28 -23.68
C SER A 28 8.55 9.25 -24.86
N ARG A 29 7.39 8.59 -24.67
CA ARG A 29 6.32 8.57 -25.68
C ARG A 29 5.77 9.96 -25.99
N ARG A 30 5.62 10.79 -24.97
CA ARG A 30 5.11 12.16 -25.12
C ARG A 30 6.14 13.06 -25.83
N GLU A 31 7.35 13.11 -25.33
CA GLU A 31 8.36 14.08 -25.82
C GLU A 31 8.98 13.67 -27.16
N LEU A 32 9.21 12.38 -27.38
CA LEU A 32 9.85 11.89 -28.60
C LEU A 32 8.85 11.46 -29.67
N GLY A 33 7.67 10.98 -29.27
CA GLY A 33 6.65 10.44 -30.16
C GLY A 33 5.41 11.31 -30.33
N GLY A 34 5.29 12.40 -29.58
CA GLY A 34 4.09 13.26 -29.60
C GLY A 34 2.81 12.58 -29.13
N VAL A 35 2.92 11.41 -28.47
CA VAL A 35 1.78 10.60 -28.06
C VAL A 35 1.52 10.79 -26.57
N TRP A 36 0.38 11.40 -26.23
CA TRP A 36 -0.02 11.57 -24.84
C TRP A 36 -0.41 10.23 -24.19
N PRO A 37 -0.05 10.02 -22.92
CA PRO A 37 -0.42 8.79 -22.22
C PRO A 37 -1.92 8.70 -22.00
N GLY A 38 -2.48 7.53 -22.28
CA GLY A 38 -3.89 7.24 -21.99
C GLY A 38 -4.19 7.13 -20.49
N PRO A 39 -5.47 7.22 -20.09
CA PRO A 39 -5.87 7.29 -18.68
C PRO A 39 -5.45 6.05 -17.87
N TYR A 40 -5.49 4.86 -18.46
CA TYR A 40 -5.06 3.64 -17.78
C TYR A 40 -3.56 3.61 -17.48
N LEU A 41 -2.73 4.14 -18.40
CA LEU A 41 -1.28 4.21 -18.19
C LEU A 41 -0.93 5.21 -17.08
N VAL A 42 -1.62 6.36 -17.05
CA VAL A 42 -1.49 7.37 -15.99
C VAL A 42 -1.93 6.77 -14.64
N SER A 43 -3.05 6.03 -14.63
CA SER A 43 -3.55 5.35 -13.44
C SER A 43 -2.57 4.30 -12.91
N ALA A 44 -2.00 3.47 -13.78
CA ALA A 44 -1.00 2.47 -13.40
C ALA A 44 0.24 3.10 -12.76
N HIS A 45 0.76 4.19 -13.36
CA HIS A 45 1.85 4.98 -12.79
C HIS A 45 1.50 5.52 -11.40
N ALA A 46 0.34 6.15 -11.27
CA ALA A 46 -0.13 6.73 -10.01
C ALA A 46 -0.29 5.66 -8.91
N HIS A 47 -0.86 4.48 -9.24
CA HIS A 47 -1.01 3.39 -8.27
C HIS A 47 0.34 2.78 -7.85
N ALA A 48 1.29 2.66 -8.78
CA ALA A 48 2.63 2.19 -8.44
C ALA A 48 3.34 3.15 -7.48
N VAL A 49 3.28 4.46 -7.74
CA VAL A 49 3.97 5.46 -6.92
C VAL A 49 3.19 5.75 -5.63
N GLN A 50 1.90 6.05 -5.69
CA GLN A 50 1.16 6.50 -4.50
C GLN A 50 0.77 5.33 -3.59
N LEU A 51 0.12 4.29 -4.12
CA LEU A 51 -0.32 3.17 -3.31
C LEU A 51 0.79 2.14 -3.11
N GLY A 52 1.58 1.86 -4.14
CA GLY A 52 2.66 0.89 -4.06
C GLY A 52 3.86 1.41 -3.25
N PHE A 53 4.35 2.61 -3.52
CA PHE A 53 5.53 3.13 -2.81
C PHE A 53 5.14 3.94 -1.57
N VAL A 54 4.44 5.09 -1.74
CA VAL A 54 4.24 6.03 -0.64
C VAL A 54 3.45 5.39 0.50
N MET A 55 2.33 4.73 0.20
CA MET A 55 1.52 4.09 1.24
C MET A 55 2.26 2.93 1.90
N PHE A 56 2.95 2.06 1.15
CA PHE A 56 3.73 0.98 1.76
C PHE A 56 4.84 1.52 2.67
N LEU A 57 5.49 2.61 2.29
CA LEU A 57 6.47 3.27 3.15
C LEU A 57 5.84 3.79 4.43
N ILE A 58 4.70 4.49 4.32
CA ILE A 58 3.95 5.01 5.47
C ILE A 58 3.53 3.86 6.39
N LEU A 59 2.93 2.80 5.86
CA LEU A 59 2.48 1.65 6.65
C LEU A 59 3.65 0.95 7.34
N GLY A 60 4.78 0.77 6.63
CA GLY A 60 5.99 0.18 7.19
C GLY A 60 6.59 1.02 8.32
N VAL A 61 6.68 2.35 8.14
CA VAL A 61 7.18 3.28 9.15
C VAL A 61 6.23 3.38 10.34
N ALA A 62 4.92 3.38 10.11
CA ALA A 62 3.91 3.38 11.18
C ALA A 62 4.01 2.14 12.06
N LEU A 63 4.24 0.95 11.47
CA LEU A 63 4.50 -0.28 12.22
C LEU A 63 5.74 -0.18 13.13
N TRP A 64 6.73 0.58 12.72
CA TRP A 64 7.95 0.77 13.50
C TRP A 64 7.79 1.87 14.56
N LEU A 65 7.15 2.97 14.20
CA LEU A 65 7.10 4.19 15.01
C LEU A 65 6.06 4.11 16.14
N PHE A 66 4.88 3.54 15.87
CA PHE A 66 3.80 3.53 16.86
C PHE A 66 4.07 2.58 18.02
N PRO A 67 3.73 2.98 19.27
CA PRO A 67 3.94 2.18 20.46
C PRO A 67 3.21 0.83 20.40
N LYS A 68 3.58 -0.09 21.29
CA LYS A 68 2.85 -1.35 21.44
C LYS A 68 1.38 -1.07 21.82
N PRO A 69 0.45 -1.97 21.43
CA PRO A 69 -0.95 -1.84 21.84
C PRO A 69 -1.07 -1.96 23.37
N PRO A 70 -2.18 -1.47 23.97
CA PRO A 70 -2.50 -1.72 25.36
C PRO A 70 -2.56 -3.22 25.65
N GLU A 71 -2.22 -3.60 26.89
CA GLU A 71 -2.38 -5.00 27.34
C GLU A 71 -3.86 -5.40 27.28
N GLY A 72 -4.12 -6.59 26.75
CA GLY A 72 -5.47 -7.14 26.59
C GLY A 72 -6.22 -6.68 25.31
N ASP A 73 -5.69 -5.79 24.51
CA ASP A 73 -6.33 -5.42 23.24
C ASP A 73 -6.09 -6.47 22.14
N ALA A 74 -7.13 -7.27 21.87
CA ALA A 74 -7.07 -8.38 20.91
C ALA A 74 -7.08 -7.92 19.43
N ARG A 75 -7.21 -6.61 19.12
CA ARG A 75 -7.24 -6.11 17.74
C ARG A 75 -5.88 -6.26 17.07
N TYR A 76 -4.79 -5.96 17.78
CA TYR A 76 -3.45 -6.12 17.23
C TYR A 76 -3.02 -7.59 17.27
N ARG A 77 -2.87 -8.16 16.08
CA ARG A 77 -2.31 -9.50 15.87
C ARG A 77 -1.33 -9.45 14.71
N PRO A 78 -0.09 -9.97 14.84
CA PRO A 78 0.91 -10.01 13.77
C PRO A 78 0.39 -10.66 12.49
N GLU A 79 -0.44 -11.71 12.62
CA GLU A 79 -1.02 -12.46 11.49
C GLU A 79 -1.96 -11.57 10.65
N ARG A 80 -2.66 -10.63 11.27
CA ARG A 80 -3.50 -9.66 10.56
C ARG A 80 -2.67 -8.65 9.77
N ILE A 81 -1.51 -8.27 10.30
CA ILE A 81 -0.55 -7.41 9.57
C ILE A 81 0.02 -8.16 8.37
N ASP A 82 0.35 -9.46 8.52
CA ASP A 82 0.78 -10.30 7.41
C ASP A 82 -0.33 -10.43 6.35
N ALA A 83 -1.57 -10.68 6.76
CA ALA A 83 -2.71 -10.74 5.85
C ALA A 83 -2.92 -9.41 5.10
N ALA A 84 -2.87 -8.27 5.81
CA ALA A 84 -2.96 -6.95 5.19
C ALA A 84 -1.82 -6.72 4.19
N TYR A 85 -0.58 -7.08 4.55
CA TYR A 85 0.59 -6.96 3.67
C TYR A 85 0.39 -7.73 2.36
N TRP A 86 0.03 -9.01 2.44
CA TRP A 86 -0.14 -9.83 1.24
C TRP A 86 -1.33 -9.39 0.40
N THR A 87 -2.46 -9.04 1.03
CA THR A 87 -3.62 -8.52 0.33
C THR A 87 -3.27 -7.24 -0.43
N LEU A 88 -2.63 -6.27 0.22
CA LEU A 88 -2.22 -5.02 -0.41
C LEU A 88 -1.19 -5.24 -1.52
N THR A 89 -0.18 -6.10 -1.30
CA THR A 89 0.87 -6.38 -2.29
C THR A 89 0.28 -6.99 -3.55
N ILE A 90 -0.52 -8.05 -3.40
CA ILE A 90 -1.12 -8.76 -4.53
C ILE A 90 -2.13 -7.86 -5.25
N ALA A 91 -2.99 -7.18 -4.50
CA ALA A 91 -4.01 -6.30 -5.07
C ALA A 91 -3.39 -5.12 -5.83
N THR A 92 -2.33 -4.51 -5.30
CA THR A 92 -1.64 -3.39 -5.97
C THR A 92 -0.93 -3.87 -7.24
N ALA A 93 -0.21 -4.99 -7.18
CA ALA A 93 0.43 -5.57 -8.36
C ALA A 93 -0.58 -5.98 -9.44
N ALA A 94 -1.68 -6.64 -9.04
CA ALA A 94 -2.76 -7.03 -9.94
C ALA A 94 -3.43 -5.82 -10.61
N ARG A 95 -3.69 -4.77 -9.83
CA ARG A 95 -4.27 -3.53 -10.35
C ARG A 95 -3.36 -2.86 -11.38
N ILE A 96 -2.08 -2.67 -11.07
CA ILE A 96 -1.10 -2.09 -12.00
C ILE A 96 -1.02 -2.93 -13.28
N ALA A 97 -0.90 -4.26 -13.16
CA ALA A 97 -0.85 -5.15 -14.31
C ALA A 97 -2.13 -5.08 -15.18
N GLY A 98 -3.30 -5.07 -14.55
CA GLY A 98 -4.59 -4.93 -15.24
C GLY A 98 -4.74 -3.58 -15.94
N GLU A 99 -4.33 -2.49 -15.31
CA GLU A 99 -4.35 -1.15 -15.92
C GLU A 99 -3.36 -1.02 -17.09
N LEU A 100 -2.16 -1.62 -16.98
CA LEU A 100 -1.21 -1.70 -18.09
C LEU A 100 -1.78 -2.51 -19.26
N ALA A 101 -2.41 -3.65 -18.99
CA ALA A 101 -3.06 -4.45 -20.02
C ALA A 101 -4.23 -3.70 -20.67
N ARG A 102 -5.02 -2.93 -19.91
CA ARG A 102 -6.07 -2.05 -20.46
C ARG A 102 -5.50 -0.91 -21.30
N SER A 103 -4.33 -0.39 -20.95
CA SER A 103 -3.64 0.62 -21.74
C SER A 103 -3.16 0.13 -23.11
N ALA A 104 -3.00 -1.19 -23.26
CA ALA A 104 -2.63 -1.89 -24.50
C ALA A 104 -3.85 -2.52 -25.21
N GLU A 105 -5.02 -1.90 -25.07
CA GLU A 105 -6.28 -2.36 -25.72
C GLU A 105 -6.70 -3.79 -25.31
N GLY A 106 -6.38 -4.17 -24.09
CA GLY A 106 -6.76 -5.47 -23.54
C GLY A 106 -8.30 -5.63 -23.44
N PRO A 107 -8.76 -6.90 -23.34
CA PRO A 107 -10.19 -7.24 -23.41
C PRO A 107 -11.01 -6.65 -22.27
N ASP A 108 -12.31 -6.43 -22.47
CA ASP A 108 -13.21 -5.75 -21.56
C ASP A 108 -13.35 -6.39 -20.17
N TRP A 109 -13.22 -7.70 -20.07
CA TRP A 109 -13.27 -8.40 -18.77
C TRP A 109 -12.18 -7.93 -17.80
N LEU A 110 -11.06 -7.34 -18.28
CA LEU A 110 -10.05 -6.71 -17.44
C LEU A 110 -10.61 -5.58 -16.57
N GLY A 111 -11.71 -4.96 -16.97
CA GLY A 111 -12.40 -3.97 -16.13
C GLY A 111 -12.86 -4.56 -14.79
N TRP A 112 -13.43 -5.76 -14.81
CA TRP A 112 -13.81 -6.49 -13.59
C TRP A 112 -12.60 -6.88 -12.75
N PHE A 113 -11.52 -7.32 -13.39
CA PHE A 113 -10.27 -7.67 -12.72
C PHE A 113 -9.65 -6.46 -11.99
N VAL A 114 -9.56 -5.30 -12.67
CA VAL A 114 -9.05 -4.05 -12.07
C VAL A 114 -9.95 -3.59 -10.92
N THR A 115 -11.28 -3.71 -11.09
CA THR A 115 -12.24 -3.38 -10.03
C THR A 115 -12.07 -4.28 -8.81
N ALA A 116 -11.97 -5.59 -9.01
CA ALA A 116 -11.75 -6.55 -7.93
C ALA A 116 -10.43 -6.29 -7.19
N ALA A 117 -9.36 -5.98 -7.93
CA ALA A 117 -8.09 -5.58 -7.34
C ALA A 117 -8.21 -4.30 -6.51
N GLY A 118 -8.96 -3.30 -7.00
CA GLY A 118 -9.24 -2.07 -6.25
C GLY A 118 -10.01 -2.33 -4.95
N VAL A 119 -11.05 -3.17 -5.00
CA VAL A 119 -11.80 -3.58 -3.79
C VAL A 119 -10.89 -4.32 -2.80
N ALA A 120 -10.04 -5.23 -3.29
CA ALA A 120 -9.08 -5.92 -2.44
C ALA A 120 -8.08 -4.96 -1.76
N GLN A 121 -7.66 -3.87 -2.42
CA GLN A 121 -6.86 -2.83 -1.79
C GLN A 121 -7.60 -2.18 -0.61
N VAL A 122 -8.88 -1.82 -0.80
CA VAL A 122 -9.71 -1.25 0.29
C VAL A 122 -9.78 -2.20 1.48
N VAL A 123 -10.01 -3.49 1.23
CA VAL A 123 -10.03 -4.53 2.26
C VAL A 123 -8.68 -4.63 2.98
N GLY A 124 -7.58 -4.63 2.24
CA GLY A 124 -6.24 -4.68 2.81
C GLY A 124 -5.94 -3.48 3.72
N PHE A 125 -6.31 -2.26 3.31
CA PHE A 125 -6.20 -1.07 4.14
C PHE A 125 -7.11 -1.15 5.38
N ALA A 126 -8.34 -1.62 5.23
CA ALA A 126 -9.27 -1.78 6.36
C ALA A 126 -8.70 -2.75 7.41
N ILE A 127 -8.16 -3.90 6.99
CA ILE A 127 -7.50 -4.86 7.90
C ILE A 127 -6.32 -4.20 8.61
N TYR A 128 -5.47 -3.48 7.86
CA TYR A 128 -4.30 -2.81 8.42
C TYR A 128 -4.70 -1.77 9.47
N PHE A 129 -5.55 -0.81 9.12
CA PHE A 129 -5.94 0.27 10.02
C PHE A 129 -6.75 -0.22 11.22
N TRP A 130 -7.64 -1.20 11.04
CA TRP A 130 -8.32 -1.84 12.17
C TRP A 130 -7.33 -2.45 13.16
N THR A 131 -6.31 -3.15 12.64
CA THR A 131 -5.27 -3.79 13.46
C THR A 131 -4.38 -2.76 14.14
N MET A 132 -4.07 -1.66 13.46
CA MET A 132 -3.20 -0.60 13.99
C MET A 132 -3.93 0.38 14.93
N TRP A 133 -5.26 0.39 14.91
CA TRP A 133 -6.06 1.37 15.68
C TRP A 133 -5.64 1.51 17.14
N PRO A 134 -5.46 0.42 17.92
CA PRO A 134 -5.06 0.52 19.33
C PRO A 134 -3.63 1.01 19.54
N ARG A 135 -2.82 1.10 18.48
CA ARG A 135 -1.46 1.62 18.53
C ARG A 135 -1.36 3.11 18.21
N ILE A 136 -2.44 3.72 17.69
CA ILE A 136 -2.50 5.17 17.41
C ILE A 136 -2.73 5.91 18.73
N ARG A 137 -1.62 6.12 19.47
CA ARG A 137 -1.61 6.76 20.77
C ARG A 137 -0.27 7.46 21.04
N PRO A 138 -0.20 8.40 21.97
CA PRO A 138 1.03 9.15 22.24
C PRO A 138 2.20 8.26 22.62
N VAL A 139 3.39 8.60 22.16
CA VAL A 139 4.64 7.94 22.56
C VAL A 139 4.80 8.02 24.08
N GLY A 140 5.16 6.91 24.73
CA GLY A 140 5.31 6.83 26.17
C GLY A 140 3.99 6.69 26.94
N SER A 141 2.86 6.44 26.24
CA SER A 141 1.56 6.19 26.89
C SER A 141 1.63 5.04 27.91
N HIS A 142 2.38 3.98 27.63
CA HIS A 142 2.58 2.85 28.57
C HIS A 142 3.24 3.27 29.89
N LEU A 143 4.16 4.25 29.86
CA LEU A 143 4.79 4.76 31.07
C LEU A 143 3.83 5.60 31.93
N ARG A 144 2.91 6.30 31.28
CA ARG A 144 1.88 7.11 31.92
C ARG A 144 0.74 6.25 32.44
N GLU A 145 0.35 5.22 31.71
CA GLU A 145 -0.63 4.21 32.14
C GLU A 145 -0.13 3.46 33.40
N ALA A 146 1.16 3.08 33.43
CA ALA A 146 1.78 2.49 34.62
C ALA A 146 1.74 3.41 35.85
N LYS A 147 1.62 4.75 35.67
CA LYS A 147 1.43 5.75 36.70
C LYS A 147 -0.05 6.07 37.00
N GLY A 148 -0.99 5.29 36.44
CA GLY A 148 -2.43 5.46 36.63
C GLY A 148 -3.10 6.57 35.79
N GLN A 149 -2.39 7.16 34.82
CA GLN A 149 -2.96 8.14 33.90
C GLN A 149 -3.67 7.41 32.75
N ARG A 150 -4.96 7.74 32.52
CA ARG A 150 -5.75 7.25 31.38
C ARG A 150 -5.81 8.30 30.26
N PHE A 151 -5.85 7.84 29.01
CA PHE A 151 -5.99 8.66 27.79
C PHE A 151 -7.25 8.29 27.05
#